data_000262807566c8a97466ae0a6756164d
#
_entry.id   000262807566c8a97466ae0a6756164d
#
_cell.length_a   1.000
_cell.length_b   1.000
_cell.length_c   1.000
_cell.angle_alpha   90.00
_cell.angle_beta   90.00
_cell.angle_gamma   90.00
#
_symmetry.space_group_name_H-M   'P 1'
#
loop_
_entity.id
_entity.type
_entity.pdbx_description
1 polymer ?
#
loop_
_entity_poly.entity_id
_entity_poly.type
_entity_poly.pdbx_seq_one_letter_code
_entity_poly.pdbx_strand_id
1 'polypeptide(L)'
;MAERFRRGKLLPAGNECFIIESAKPIIMIKQEENTMVPVIIVIAIVVLLALIYFTQYNGLVRLRNKAEAAFAQIDVQLKRRADLIPNLIETVKGYAAHESNVLEAVIHARNKYATANSVEEKIDSANEISGALNKLFALGEAYPDLKANQNFLELQTALKDTEDKIAYARQFYNDDVKQYKNKIEMFPSNIVAGMAGFKPMPYYEIEESERENVSVKF
;
A
#
# COMPACT_ATOMS: atom_id res chain seq x y z
N MET A 1 77.23 -17.30 88.77
CA MET A 1 75.88 -17.05 89.26
C MET A 1 75.13 -16.23 88.25
N ALA A 2 74.11 -16.91 87.65
CA ALA A 2 72.87 -16.40 87.12
C ALA A 2 72.97 -15.07 86.25
N GLU A 3 72.82 -15.24 85.00
CA GLU A 3 71.67 -15.34 84.14
C GLU A 3 70.83 -14.08 83.98
N ARG A 4 70.64 -13.66 82.78
CA ARG A 4 69.26 -13.67 82.24
C ARG A 4 69.26 -13.33 80.72
N PHE A 5 68.83 -14.33 79.97
CA PHE A 5 68.36 -14.31 78.60
C PHE A 5 67.22 -13.33 78.43
N ARG A 6 67.25 -12.45 77.40
CA ARG A 6 66.05 -11.82 76.82
C ARG A 6 65.95 -12.11 75.35
N ARG A 7 64.96 -12.89 75.07
CA ARG A 7 64.51 -13.17 73.70
C ARG A 7 63.91 -11.94 73.03
N GLY A 8 64.48 -11.49 71.95
CA GLY A 8 63.81 -10.54 71.09
C GLY A 8 62.75 -11.28 70.29
N LYS A 9 61.52 -10.83 70.31
CA LYS A 9 60.44 -11.23 69.40
C LYS A 9 60.70 -10.54 68.09
N LEU A 10 60.99 -11.33 67.04
CA LEU A 10 60.84 -10.91 65.65
C LEU A 10 59.37 -10.80 65.30
N LEU A 11 58.91 -9.63 64.98
CA LEU A 11 57.64 -9.40 64.36
C LEU A 11 57.76 -9.76 62.87
N PRO A 12 56.87 -10.52 62.28
CA PRO A 12 56.92 -10.73 60.85
C PRO A 12 56.46 -9.45 60.15
N ALA A 13 57.39 -8.81 59.44
CA ALA A 13 57.07 -7.73 58.51
C ALA A 13 56.15 -8.23 57.41
N GLY A 14 54.94 -7.65 57.38
CA GLY A 14 53.88 -8.03 56.50
C GLY A 14 54.20 -7.82 55.02
N ASN A 15 54.36 -8.92 54.31
CA ASN A 15 54.39 -8.96 52.86
C ASN A 15 52.96 -9.05 52.22
N GLU A 16 51.91 -9.06 53.05
CA GLU A 16 50.55 -9.22 52.53
C GLU A 16 49.89 -7.90 52.10
N CYS A 17 50.31 -6.77 52.62
CA CYS A 17 49.73 -5.47 52.23
C CYS A 17 50.16 -4.98 50.86
N PHE A 18 51.34 -5.36 50.36
CA PHE A 18 51.83 -4.90 49.08
C PHE A 18 51.22 -5.62 47.90
N ILE A 19 50.77 -6.87 48.09
CA ILE A 19 50.17 -7.68 47.01
C ILE A 19 48.70 -7.27 46.79
N ILE A 20 47.98 -6.87 47.83
CA ILE A 20 46.56 -6.47 47.74
C ILE A 20 46.41 -5.10 47.06
N GLU A 21 47.34 -4.16 47.32
CA GLU A 21 47.28 -2.80 46.78
C GLU A 21 47.66 -2.76 45.30
N SER A 22 48.56 -3.64 44.84
CA SER A 22 48.87 -3.77 43.42
C SER A 22 47.82 -4.52 42.59
N ALA A 23 46.99 -5.36 43.23
CA ALA A 23 45.94 -6.11 42.52
C ALA A 23 44.68 -5.29 42.28
N LYS A 24 44.41 -4.23 43.07
CA LYS A 24 43.24 -3.38 42.90
C LYS A 24 43.14 -2.72 41.53
N PRO A 25 44.19 -2.10 40.95
CA PRO A 25 44.11 -1.49 39.65
C PRO A 25 43.88 -2.50 38.51
N ILE A 26 44.47 -3.72 38.63
CA ILE A 26 44.29 -4.78 37.62
C ILE A 26 42.86 -5.34 37.65
N ILE A 27 42.29 -5.48 38.84
CA ILE A 27 40.89 -5.95 38.97
C ILE A 27 39.91 -4.88 38.48
N MET A 28 40.17 -3.60 38.74
CA MET A 28 39.34 -2.48 38.26
C MET A 28 39.38 -2.35 36.72
N ILE A 29 40.57 -2.46 36.12
CA ILE A 29 40.74 -2.43 34.65
C ILE A 29 40.03 -3.61 34.02
N LYS A 30 40.11 -4.80 34.59
CA LYS A 30 39.43 -6.00 34.08
C LYS A 30 37.92 -5.93 34.25
N GLN A 31 37.42 -5.22 35.25
CA GLN A 31 36.00 -5.01 35.47
C GLN A 31 35.40 -3.97 34.53
N GLU A 32 36.15 -2.93 34.14
CA GLU A 32 35.73 -1.97 33.12
C GLU A 32 35.69 -2.60 31.71
N GLU A 33 36.67 -3.41 31.33
CA GLU A 33 36.63 -4.16 30.06
C GLU A 33 35.43 -5.08 29.96
N ASN A 34 35.02 -5.75 31.07
CA ASN A 34 33.89 -6.65 31.10
C ASN A 34 32.52 -5.92 30.98
N THR A 35 32.45 -4.65 31.33
CA THR A 35 31.20 -3.86 31.21
C THR A 35 31.07 -3.16 29.84
N MET A 36 32.17 -2.83 29.18
CA MET A 36 32.16 -2.17 27.87
C MET A 36 31.68 -3.09 26.74
N VAL A 37 32.04 -4.37 26.76
CA VAL A 37 31.64 -5.36 25.73
C VAL A 37 30.12 -5.51 25.64
N PRO A 38 29.34 -5.74 26.72
CA PRO A 38 27.89 -5.85 26.63
C PRO A 38 27.22 -4.54 26.20
N VAL A 39 27.76 -3.39 26.56
CA VAL A 39 27.24 -2.07 26.11
C VAL A 39 27.41 -1.91 24.59
N ILE A 40 28.56 -2.27 24.05
CA ILE A 40 28.82 -2.23 22.60
C ILE A 40 27.86 -3.18 21.86
N ILE A 41 27.64 -4.40 22.38
CA ILE A 41 26.70 -5.36 21.81
C ILE A 41 25.28 -4.79 21.79
N VAL A 42 24.81 -4.18 22.88
CA VAL A 42 23.48 -3.57 22.95
C VAL A 42 23.36 -2.44 21.93
N ILE A 43 24.33 -1.57 21.83
CA ILE A 43 24.35 -0.48 20.84
C ILE A 43 24.30 -1.06 19.41
N ALA A 44 25.10 -2.08 19.12
CA ALA A 44 25.11 -2.74 17.80
C ALA A 44 23.74 -3.34 17.45
N ILE A 45 23.06 -3.98 18.40
CA ILE A 45 21.72 -4.53 18.23
C ILE A 45 20.71 -3.40 17.95
N VAL A 46 20.75 -2.31 18.71
CA VAL A 46 19.84 -1.17 18.53
C VAL A 46 20.04 -0.54 17.14
N VAL A 47 21.29 -0.35 16.71
CA VAL A 47 21.60 0.16 15.37
C VAL A 47 21.10 -0.78 14.29
N LEU A 48 21.28 -2.09 14.43
CA LEU A 48 20.78 -3.09 13.50
C LEU A 48 19.25 -3.05 13.39
N LEU A 49 18.54 -3.00 14.52
CA LEU A 49 17.08 -2.90 14.56
C LEU A 49 16.60 -1.60 13.89
N ALA A 50 17.27 -0.48 14.14
CA ALA A 50 16.97 0.80 13.49
C ALA A 50 17.14 0.72 11.97
N LEU A 51 18.22 0.11 11.49
CA LEU A 51 18.46 -0.08 10.05
C LEU A 51 17.37 -0.97 9.41
N ILE A 52 16.98 -2.06 10.08
CA ILE A 52 15.87 -2.91 9.63
C ILE A 52 14.57 -2.10 9.57
N TYR A 53 14.27 -1.32 10.60
CA TYR A 53 13.07 -0.48 10.66
C TYR A 53 13.03 0.50 9.48
N PHE A 54 14.08 1.27 9.26
CA PHE A 54 14.12 2.26 8.17
C PHE A 54 14.04 1.63 6.79
N THR A 55 14.69 0.48 6.57
CA THR A 55 14.61 -0.23 5.28
C THR A 55 13.22 -0.76 5.00
N GLN A 56 12.54 -1.35 6.00
CA GLN A 56 11.17 -1.84 5.86
C GLN A 56 10.19 -0.69 5.67
N TYR A 57 10.30 0.38 6.44
CA TYR A 57 9.46 1.58 6.32
C TYR A 57 9.55 2.19 4.92
N ASN A 58 10.76 2.44 4.43
CA ASN A 58 10.96 3.00 3.09
C ASN A 58 10.42 2.07 1.99
N GLY A 59 10.53 0.75 2.19
CA GLY A 59 9.96 -0.26 1.30
C GLY A 59 8.42 -0.17 1.24
N LEU A 60 7.76 -0.03 2.39
CA LEU A 60 6.30 0.14 2.48
C LEU A 60 5.83 1.44 1.81
N VAL A 61 6.49 2.56 2.11
CA VAL A 61 6.17 3.86 1.49
C VAL A 61 6.30 3.78 -0.04
N ARG A 62 7.36 3.16 -0.55
CA ARG A 62 7.58 3.02 -2.00
C ARG A 62 6.48 2.19 -2.67
N LEU A 63 6.07 1.07 -2.07
CA LEU A 63 5.02 0.23 -2.63
C LEU A 63 3.64 0.92 -2.57
N ARG A 64 3.34 1.62 -1.48
CA ARG A 64 2.14 2.44 -1.37
C ARG A 64 2.09 3.50 -2.46
N ASN A 65 3.14 4.29 -2.60
CA ASN A 65 3.20 5.35 -3.61
C ASN A 65 3.10 4.78 -5.04
N LYS A 66 3.63 3.57 -5.28
CA LYS A 66 3.52 2.89 -6.56
C LYS A 66 2.07 2.52 -6.87
N ALA A 67 1.34 1.97 -5.91
CA ALA A 67 -0.09 1.67 -6.05
C ALA A 67 -0.92 2.95 -6.24
N GLU A 68 -0.65 4.02 -5.49
CA GLU A 68 -1.31 5.31 -5.65
C GLU A 68 -1.06 5.92 -7.04
N ALA A 69 0.16 5.82 -7.56
CA ALA A 69 0.49 6.28 -8.91
C ALA A 69 -0.20 5.45 -10.01
N ALA A 70 -0.31 4.13 -9.82
CA ALA A 70 -1.06 3.27 -10.72
C ALA A 70 -2.55 3.62 -10.72
N PHE A 71 -3.14 3.89 -9.55
CA PHE A 71 -4.53 4.35 -9.46
C PHE A 71 -4.75 5.70 -10.15
N ALA A 72 -3.83 6.64 -10.00
CA ALA A 72 -3.93 7.94 -10.67
C ALA A 72 -4.01 7.81 -12.21
N GLN A 73 -3.36 6.80 -12.80
CA GLN A 73 -3.49 6.53 -14.24
C GLN A 73 -4.90 6.04 -14.62
N ILE A 74 -5.51 5.20 -13.76
CA ILE A 74 -6.91 4.79 -13.92
C ILE A 74 -7.83 6.00 -13.81
N ASP A 75 -7.64 6.85 -12.81
CA ASP A 75 -8.49 8.02 -12.54
C ASP A 75 -8.52 9.00 -13.74
N VAL A 76 -7.39 9.16 -14.44
CA VAL A 76 -7.34 9.94 -15.69
C VAL A 76 -8.28 9.37 -16.77
N GLN A 77 -8.33 8.04 -16.92
CA GLN A 77 -9.22 7.42 -17.91
C GLN A 77 -10.67 7.45 -17.46
N LEU A 78 -10.93 7.26 -16.17
CA LEU A 78 -12.27 7.38 -15.58
C LEU A 78 -12.82 8.80 -15.77
N LYS A 79 -12.01 9.81 -15.53
CA LYS A 79 -12.40 11.21 -15.79
C LYS A 79 -12.71 11.44 -17.27
N ARG A 80 -11.85 10.98 -18.19
CA ARG A 80 -12.11 11.07 -19.62
C ARG A 80 -13.43 10.42 -20.02
N ARG A 81 -13.74 9.24 -19.44
CA ARG A 81 -15.03 8.55 -19.64
C ARG A 81 -16.20 9.41 -19.15
N ALA A 82 -16.09 9.94 -17.92
CA ALA A 82 -17.12 10.79 -17.34
C ALA A 82 -17.36 12.07 -18.14
N ASP A 83 -16.33 12.62 -18.78
CA ASP A 83 -16.40 13.82 -19.61
C ASP A 83 -17.06 13.55 -20.99
N LEU A 84 -17.03 12.32 -21.50
CA LEU A 84 -17.72 11.92 -22.73
C LEU A 84 -19.22 11.69 -22.54
N ILE A 85 -19.67 11.35 -21.32
CA ILE A 85 -21.07 11.00 -21.03
C ILE A 85 -22.07 12.10 -21.41
N PRO A 86 -21.87 13.41 -21.12
CA PRO A 86 -22.82 14.44 -21.49
C PRO A 86 -23.10 14.47 -23.00
N ASN A 87 -22.06 14.36 -23.84
CA ASN A 87 -22.21 14.37 -25.29
C ASN A 87 -22.98 13.12 -25.77
N LEU A 88 -22.72 11.97 -25.15
CA LEU A 88 -23.46 10.75 -25.45
C LEU A 88 -24.95 10.90 -25.14
N ILE A 89 -25.28 11.44 -23.96
CA ILE A 89 -26.67 11.67 -23.53
C ILE A 89 -27.39 12.63 -24.50
N GLU A 90 -26.76 13.73 -24.88
CA GLU A 90 -27.35 14.68 -25.83
C GLU A 90 -27.60 14.02 -27.21
N THR A 91 -26.68 13.18 -27.67
CA THR A 91 -26.84 12.42 -28.92
C THR A 91 -28.03 11.44 -28.83
N VAL A 92 -28.12 10.69 -27.72
CA VAL A 92 -29.16 9.65 -27.53
C VAL A 92 -30.55 10.29 -27.33
N LYS A 93 -30.66 11.42 -26.61
CA LYS A 93 -31.94 12.12 -26.39
C LYS A 93 -32.65 12.47 -27.70
N GLY A 94 -31.93 12.76 -28.77
CA GLY A 94 -32.52 13.07 -30.06
C GLY A 94 -33.26 11.89 -30.71
N TYR A 95 -32.96 10.66 -30.32
CA TYR A 95 -33.50 9.42 -30.93
C TYR A 95 -34.33 8.57 -29.98
N ALA A 96 -34.01 8.60 -28.68
CA ALA A 96 -34.60 7.76 -27.64
C ALA A 96 -35.10 8.59 -26.44
N ALA A 97 -35.85 9.66 -26.70
CA ALA A 97 -36.32 10.56 -25.66
C ALA A 97 -37.26 9.90 -24.63
N HIS A 98 -37.90 8.78 -24.97
CA HIS A 98 -38.80 8.04 -24.09
C HIS A 98 -38.08 7.10 -23.09
N GLU A 99 -36.75 6.89 -23.26
CA GLU A 99 -35.95 6.00 -22.43
C GLU A 99 -35.27 6.75 -21.27
N SER A 100 -36.06 7.60 -20.59
CA SER A 100 -35.58 8.46 -19.49
C SER A 100 -34.83 7.68 -18.42
N ASN A 101 -35.29 6.47 -18.05
CA ASN A 101 -34.71 5.65 -17.00
C ASN A 101 -33.25 5.26 -17.28
N VAL A 102 -32.93 4.91 -18.54
CA VAL A 102 -31.56 4.53 -18.92
C VAL A 102 -30.64 5.76 -18.89
N LEU A 103 -31.12 6.87 -19.42
CA LEU A 103 -30.38 8.14 -19.43
C LEU A 103 -30.12 8.66 -18.00
N GLU A 104 -31.15 8.60 -17.14
CA GLU A 104 -31.03 8.99 -15.74
C GLU A 104 -30.04 8.13 -14.97
N ALA A 105 -30.03 6.81 -15.22
CA ALA A 105 -29.06 5.90 -14.60
C ALA A 105 -27.62 6.27 -14.95
N VAL A 106 -27.33 6.63 -16.22
CA VAL A 106 -26.00 7.07 -16.66
C VAL A 106 -25.61 8.40 -16.01
N ILE A 107 -26.55 9.36 -15.94
CA ILE A 107 -26.33 10.65 -15.28
C ILE A 107 -26.04 10.47 -13.78
N HIS A 108 -26.81 9.61 -13.12
CA HIS A 108 -26.66 9.31 -11.70
C HIS A 108 -25.28 8.72 -11.41
N ALA A 109 -24.89 7.68 -12.16
CA ALA A 109 -23.58 7.02 -12.00
C ALA A 109 -22.41 8.01 -12.22
N ARG A 110 -22.51 8.88 -13.26
CA ARG A 110 -21.54 9.96 -13.51
C ARG A 110 -21.44 10.94 -12.34
N ASN A 111 -22.58 11.38 -11.81
CA ASN A 111 -22.60 12.35 -10.70
C ASN A 111 -22.01 11.72 -9.42
N LYS A 112 -22.29 10.46 -9.16
CA LYS A 112 -21.70 9.69 -8.05
C LYS A 112 -20.17 9.65 -8.16
N TYR A 113 -19.64 9.37 -9.37
CA TYR A 113 -18.21 9.44 -9.62
C TYR A 113 -17.62 10.84 -9.38
N ALA A 114 -18.32 11.89 -9.82
CA ALA A 114 -17.87 13.27 -9.67
C ALA A 114 -17.79 13.72 -8.19
N THR A 115 -18.55 13.11 -7.30
CA THR A 115 -18.59 13.39 -5.84
C THR A 115 -17.76 12.41 -5.02
N ALA A 116 -17.21 11.35 -5.62
CA ALA A 116 -16.43 10.34 -4.94
C ALA A 116 -15.10 10.90 -4.43
N ASN A 117 -14.82 10.70 -3.14
CA ASN A 117 -13.63 11.24 -2.46
C ASN A 117 -12.61 10.15 -2.09
N SER A 118 -13.02 8.89 -2.01
CA SER A 118 -12.13 7.75 -1.71
C SER A 118 -11.87 6.90 -2.96
N VAL A 119 -10.82 6.07 -2.89
CA VAL A 119 -10.50 5.11 -3.96
C VAL A 119 -11.63 4.11 -4.13
N GLU A 120 -12.18 3.61 -3.02
CA GLU A 120 -13.31 2.70 -3.01
C GLU A 120 -14.54 3.30 -3.71
N GLU A 121 -14.94 4.51 -3.32
CA GLU A 121 -16.09 5.20 -3.92
C GLU A 121 -15.90 5.44 -5.43
N LYS A 122 -14.68 5.73 -5.87
CA LYS A 122 -14.35 5.89 -7.29
C LYS A 122 -14.45 4.57 -8.04
N ILE A 123 -13.99 3.47 -7.46
CA ILE A 123 -14.09 2.13 -8.05
C ILE A 123 -15.57 1.73 -8.20
N ASP A 124 -16.35 1.87 -7.14
CA ASP A 124 -17.77 1.52 -7.15
C ASP A 124 -18.57 2.33 -8.17
N SER A 125 -18.36 3.65 -8.20
CA SER A 125 -19.02 4.52 -9.17
C SER A 125 -18.57 4.28 -10.61
N ALA A 126 -17.32 3.89 -10.82
CA ALA A 126 -16.82 3.50 -12.15
C ALA A 126 -17.48 2.22 -12.65
N ASN A 127 -17.71 1.23 -11.78
CA ASN A 127 -18.44 0.01 -12.12
C ASN A 127 -19.91 0.34 -12.44
N GLU A 128 -20.55 1.21 -11.67
CA GLU A 128 -21.92 1.68 -11.98
C GLU A 128 -21.99 2.38 -13.35
N ILE A 129 -20.98 3.20 -13.71
CA ILE A 129 -20.90 3.82 -15.05
C ILE A 129 -20.80 2.73 -16.12
N SER A 130 -19.96 1.71 -15.96
CA SER A 130 -19.84 0.62 -16.92
C SER A 130 -21.16 -0.10 -17.13
N GLY A 131 -21.85 -0.46 -16.04
CA GLY A 131 -23.16 -1.11 -16.11
C GLY A 131 -24.24 -0.25 -16.79
N ALA A 132 -24.26 1.06 -16.51
CA ALA A 132 -25.22 1.98 -17.11
C ALA A 132 -24.94 2.22 -18.60
N LEU A 133 -23.66 2.32 -19.00
CA LEU A 133 -23.24 2.46 -20.40
C LEU A 133 -23.58 1.22 -21.22
N ASN A 134 -23.38 0.01 -20.67
CA ASN A 134 -23.76 -1.23 -21.33
C ASN A 134 -25.26 -1.28 -21.64
N LYS A 135 -26.11 -0.84 -20.70
CA LYS A 135 -27.57 -0.73 -20.93
C LYS A 135 -27.91 0.30 -22.01
N LEU A 136 -27.20 1.44 -22.03
CA LEU A 136 -27.40 2.49 -23.04
C LEU A 136 -26.96 2.03 -24.42
N PHE A 137 -25.86 1.29 -24.55
CA PHE A 137 -25.43 0.72 -25.83
C PHE A 137 -26.37 -0.36 -26.33
N ALA A 138 -26.90 -1.20 -25.43
CA ALA A 138 -27.94 -2.18 -25.79
C ALA A 138 -29.22 -1.50 -26.32
N LEU A 139 -29.56 -0.32 -25.77
CA LEU A 139 -30.66 0.50 -26.29
C LEU A 139 -30.42 0.95 -27.75
N GLY A 140 -29.17 1.30 -28.08
CA GLY A 140 -28.80 1.68 -29.47
C GLY A 140 -29.13 0.59 -30.49
N GLU A 141 -29.12 -0.70 -30.11
CA GLU A 141 -29.50 -1.78 -31.00
C GLU A 141 -31.02 -1.79 -31.32
N ALA A 142 -31.86 -1.25 -30.43
CA ALA A 142 -33.31 -1.12 -30.63
C ALA A 142 -33.70 0.10 -31.49
N TYR A 143 -32.78 1.05 -31.69
CA TYR A 143 -33.02 2.28 -32.44
C TYR A 143 -32.08 2.38 -33.67
N PRO A 144 -32.46 1.89 -34.85
CA PRO A 144 -31.57 1.83 -36.03
C PRO A 144 -30.99 3.18 -36.47
N ASP A 145 -31.77 4.27 -36.35
CA ASP A 145 -31.34 5.62 -36.68
C ASP A 145 -30.25 6.14 -35.73
N LEU A 146 -30.36 5.81 -34.43
CA LEU A 146 -29.31 6.09 -33.45
C LEU A 146 -28.05 5.28 -33.74
N LYS A 147 -28.21 4.00 -34.03
CA LYS A 147 -27.11 3.09 -34.35
C LYS A 147 -26.34 3.57 -35.61
N ALA A 148 -27.01 4.17 -36.58
CA ALA A 148 -26.41 4.72 -37.80
C ALA A 148 -25.82 6.13 -37.59
N ASN A 149 -26.05 6.77 -36.44
CA ASN A 149 -25.56 8.12 -36.19
C ASN A 149 -24.04 8.13 -35.98
N GLN A 150 -23.34 8.95 -36.78
CA GLN A 150 -21.87 9.02 -36.78
C GLN A 150 -21.31 9.45 -35.40
N ASN A 151 -21.93 10.46 -34.74
CA ASN A 151 -21.49 10.93 -33.43
C ASN A 151 -21.65 9.84 -32.36
N PHE A 152 -22.75 9.05 -32.40
CA PHE A 152 -22.97 7.93 -31.50
C PHE A 152 -21.87 6.86 -31.67
N LEU A 153 -21.53 6.49 -32.92
CA LEU A 153 -20.48 5.51 -33.19
C LEU A 153 -19.09 5.98 -32.72
N GLU A 154 -18.77 7.26 -32.94
CA GLU A 154 -17.50 7.85 -32.49
C GLU A 154 -17.41 7.86 -30.94
N LEU A 155 -18.49 8.26 -30.26
CA LEU A 155 -18.55 8.27 -28.81
C LEU A 155 -18.49 6.84 -28.23
N GLN A 156 -19.19 5.89 -28.84
CA GLN A 156 -19.13 4.48 -28.46
C GLN A 156 -17.70 3.93 -28.59
N THR A 157 -17.03 4.24 -29.70
CA THR A 157 -15.62 3.85 -29.93
C THR A 157 -14.69 4.49 -28.91
N ALA A 158 -14.85 5.79 -28.64
CA ALA A 158 -14.04 6.51 -27.65
C ALA A 158 -14.25 5.97 -26.21
N LEU A 159 -15.50 5.62 -25.84
CA LEU A 159 -15.82 5.04 -24.54
C LEU A 159 -15.26 3.61 -24.42
N LYS A 160 -15.33 2.80 -25.48
CA LYS A 160 -14.69 1.49 -25.52
C LYS A 160 -13.17 1.58 -25.36
N ASP A 161 -12.52 2.53 -26.05
CA ASP A 161 -11.09 2.78 -25.92
C ASP A 161 -10.70 3.15 -24.46
N THR A 162 -11.54 3.94 -23.77
CA THR A 162 -11.30 4.23 -22.35
C THR A 162 -11.47 2.99 -21.47
N GLU A 163 -12.46 2.14 -21.76
CA GLU A 163 -12.68 0.87 -21.04
C GLU A 163 -11.48 -0.06 -21.17
N ASP A 164 -10.99 -0.27 -22.39
CA ASP A 164 -9.82 -1.09 -22.66
C ASP A 164 -8.58 -0.59 -21.90
N LYS A 165 -8.38 0.75 -21.88
CA LYS A 165 -7.29 1.36 -21.12
C LYS A 165 -7.44 1.21 -19.61
N ILE A 166 -8.67 1.33 -19.07
CA ILE A 166 -8.96 1.12 -17.67
C ILE A 166 -8.70 -0.35 -17.30
N ALA A 167 -9.18 -1.29 -18.12
CA ALA A 167 -8.99 -2.73 -17.91
C ALA A 167 -7.49 -3.09 -17.85
N TYR A 168 -6.69 -2.51 -18.75
CA TYR A 168 -5.24 -2.70 -18.74
C TYR A 168 -4.58 -2.09 -17.49
N ALA A 169 -4.87 -0.82 -17.18
CA ALA A 169 -4.30 -0.13 -16.03
C ALA A 169 -4.69 -0.79 -14.69
N ARG A 170 -5.90 -1.38 -14.60
CA ARG A 170 -6.40 -2.12 -13.45
C ARG A 170 -5.52 -3.31 -13.09
N GLN A 171 -4.97 -4.03 -14.08
CA GLN A 171 -4.07 -5.15 -13.82
C GLN A 171 -2.82 -4.68 -13.06
N PHE A 172 -2.19 -3.59 -13.51
CA PHE A 172 -1.01 -3.04 -12.85
C PHE A 172 -1.32 -2.55 -11.44
N TYR A 173 -2.44 -1.85 -11.27
CA TYR A 173 -2.89 -1.39 -9.97
C TYR A 173 -3.09 -2.57 -8.99
N ASN A 174 -3.79 -3.61 -9.42
CA ASN A 174 -4.04 -4.80 -8.59
C ASN A 174 -2.75 -5.55 -8.25
N ASP A 175 -1.79 -5.62 -9.17
CA ASP A 175 -0.48 -6.21 -8.91
C ASP A 175 0.32 -5.39 -7.88
N ASP A 176 0.26 -4.07 -7.97
CA ASP A 176 0.93 -3.18 -7.02
C ASP A 176 0.26 -3.20 -5.64
N VAL A 177 -1.07 -3.23 -5.58
CA VAL A 177 -1.83 -3.43 -4.33
C VAL A 177 -1.50 -4.77 -3.69
N LYS A 178 -1.41 -5.85 -4.48
CA LYS A 178 -1.01 -7.18 -4.00
C LYS A 178 0.39 -7.16 -3.38
N GLN A 179 1.36 -6.52 -4.06
CA GLN A 179 2.73 -6.40 -3.53
C GLN A 179 2.76 -5.59 -2.22
N TYR A 180 2.00 -4.49 -2.16
CA TYR A 180 1.88 -3.67 -0.98
C TYR A 180 1.20 -4.42 0.18
N LYS A 181 0.09 -5.11 -0.09
CA LYS A 181 -0.62 -5.94 0.89
C LYS A 181 0.27 -7.04 1.45
N ASN A 182 0.96 -7.79 0.59
CA ASN A 182 1.91 -8.80 1.02
C ASN A 182 2.98 -8.20 1.94
N LYS A 183 3.51 -7.01 1.61
CA LYS A 183 4.53 -6.34 2.42
C LYS A 183 4.00 -5.89 3.79
N ILE A 184 2.71 -5.55 3.90
CA ILE A 184 2.05 -5.24 5.19
C ILE A 184 1.90 -6.50 6.06
N GLU A 185 1.64 -7.66 5.45
CA GLU A 185 1.33 -8.91 6.14
C GLU A 185 2.57 -9.75 6.47
N MET A 186 3.66 -9.62 5.70
CA MET A 186 4.87 -10.44 5.85
C MET A 186 5.76 -9.96 7.00
N PHE A 187 6.36 -10.93 7.74
CA PHE A 187 7.41 -10.64 8.72
C PHE A 187 8.75 -10.28 8.01
N PRO A 188 9.55 -9.33 8.52
CA PRO A 188 9.34 -8.49 9.70
C PRO A 188 8.59 -7.16 9.41
N SER A 189 8.18 -6.90 8.17
CA SER A 189 7.57 -5.64 7.75
C SER A 189 6.18 -5.39 8.35
N ASN A 190 5.45 -6.44 8.74
CA ASN A 190 4.14 -6.32 9.40
C ASN A 190 4.22 -5.57 10.76
N ILE A 191 5.31 -5.75 11.52
CA ILE A 191 5.53 -5.01 12.76
C ILE A 191 5.67 -3.51 12.46
N VAL A 192 6.50 -3.17 11.46
CA VAL A 192 6.70 -1.78 11.04
C VAL A 192 5.42 -1.18 10.48
N ALA A 193 4.68 -1.95 9.69
CA ALA A 193 3.40 -1.53 9.12
C ALA A 193 2.38 -1.20 10.22
N GLY A 194 2.25 -2.06 11.24
CA GLY A 194 1.37 -1.83 12.38
C GLY A 194 1.77 -0.59 13.19
N MET A 195 3.05 -0.43 13.51
CA MET A 195 3.55 0.73 14.27
C MET A 195 3.37 2.06 13.51
N ALA A 196 3.57 2.06 12.20
CA ALA A 196 3.47 3.26 11.35
C ALA A 196 2.06 3.52 10.82
N GLY A 197 1.09 2.65 11.10
CA GLY A 197 -0.32 2.82 10.71
C GLY A 197 -0.59 2.62 9.21
N PHE A 198 0.22 1.82 8.51
CA PHE A 198 -0.06 1.46 7.13
C PHE A 198 -1.31 0.58 7.04
N LYS A 199 -2.27 0.99 6.20
CA LYS A 199 -3.51 0.25 5.95
C LYS A 199 -3.47 -0.39 4.57
N PRO A 200 -4.11 -1.55 4.37
CA PRO A 200 -4.26 -2.14 3.05
C PRO A 200 -5.06 -1.22 2.13
N MET A 201 -4.77 -1.29 0.84
CA MET A 201 -5.53 -0.61 -0.22
C MET A 201 -6.53 -1.58 -0.83
N PRO A 202 -7.69 -1.08 -1.33
CA PRO A 202 -8.70 -1.92 -1.98
C PRO A 202 -8.18 -2.43 -3.33
N TYR A 203 -8.60 -3.64 -3.71
CA TYR A 203 -8.46 -4.10 -5.09
C TYR A 203 -9.51 -3.45 -5.98
N TYR A 204 -9.16 -3.22 -7.23
CA TYR A 204 -10.15 -2.88 -8.24
C TYR A 204 -10.80 -4.17 -8.75
N GLU A 205 -11.91 -4.56 -8.14
CA GLU A 205 -12.66 -5.75 -8.50
C GLU A 205 -13.67 -5.44 -9.61
N ILE A 206 -13.96 -6.43 -10.43
CA ILE A 206 -15.03 -6.41 -11.44
C ILE A 206 -16.29 -6.93 -10.76
N GLU A 207 -17.45 -6.37 -11.10
CA GLU A 207 -18.72 -6.95 -10.66
C GLU A 207 -18.87 -8.40 -11.14
N GLU A 208 -19.54 -9.24 -10.33
CA GLU A 208 -19.75 -10.66 -10.64
C GLU A 208 -20.47 -10.86 -11.97
N SER A 209 -21.32 -9.92 -12.37
CA SER A 209 -22.01 -9.91 -13.66
C SER A 209 -21.07 -9.89 -14.88
N GLU A 210 -19.88 -9.33 -14.75
CA GLU A 210 -18.85 -9.34 -15.80
C GLU A 210 -17.98 -10.61 -15.78
N ARG A 211 -18.10 -11.45 -14.74
CA ARG A 211 -17.39 -12.73 -14.62
C ARG A 211 -18.14 -13.89 -15.26
N GLU A 212 -19.44 -13.72 -15.61
CA GLU A 212 -20.20 -14.77 -16.25
C GLU A 212 -19.60 -15.11 -17.62
N ASN A 213 -19.26 -16.39 -17.80
CA ASN A 213 -18.73 -16.90 -19.05
C ASN A 213 -19.73 -16.65 -20.19
N VAL A 214 -19.29 -15.95 -21.23
CA VAL A 214 -20.03 -15.83 -22.48
C VAL A 214 -20.24 -17.25 -23.04
N SER A 215 -21.45 -17.79 -22.88
CA SER A 215 -21.83 -19.08 -23.47
C SER A 215 -21.90 -18.90 -24.99
N VAL A 216 -20.83 -19.22 -25.69
CA VAL A 216 -20.81 -19.28 -27.15
C VAL A 216 -21.48 -20.60 -27.54
N LYS A 217 -22.73 -20.56 -27.97
CA LYS A 217 -23.39 -21.68 -28.68
C LYS A 217 -23.03 -21.55 -30.16
N PHE A 218 -22.29 -22.53 -30.65
CA PHE A 218 -22.08 -22.74 -32.08
C PHE A 218 -23.25 -23.43 -32.70
#